data_4d8e71802438ff079f6a6900c2b93ab1
#
_entry.id   4d8e71802438ff079f6a6900c2b93ab1
#
_cell.length_a   1.000
_cell.length_b   1.000
_cell.length_c   1.000
_cell.angle_alpha   90.00
_cell.angle_beta   90.00
_cell.angle_gamma   90.00
#
_symmetry.space_group_name_H-M   'P 1'
#
loop_
_entity.id
_entity.type
_entity.pdbx_description
1 polymer ?
#
loop_
_entity_poly.entity_id
_entity_poly.type
_entity_poly.pdbx_seq_one_letter_code
_entity_poly.pdbx_strand_id
1 'polypeptide(L)'
;MDVQRVSPNRLWLLGLSATLVLGLALRLQGIHNPILDHPGWRQGDTAAIARNFATLDLNVFHPQADYDGPPPNYVELELQILPFMAAVLYKMFGIHEVFGRLISIGFSLGTIAVLAYFARWMFASRVAGFVAALSFAIYPGAFYYGRTFTPDTTMTFFLTAAVFASARWIVADEGRFSRRFWIAAALTATALLAKPVAIVGLVPIAATLIAKRGWSGALGAPQTYAFFALALAPYLAYDAYVRSIAEWHWASGITTLHVLPALSAAFTSLAGFAAKFGAFHHALGMLADTVIGRAGFGLLVVACILTVWTRQRSQSNALLWAWLVAGLAYAYVVVTVERVDYYLYPLVPLAALWTGGLASVLWRNVPAKSRPILAGAGVVVAAAALWAGMRAVAPYYEYSKTVYRDAKALDATLPPGALVVMGHYDPSVLYYINRKGWEEDAYLWTPFDEESAIAKGARTFVAVEPRRLERNVELYAWLQRFPITNQDARWPVYQTDPAKILPGAEARWKAFRRAEKAHHPM
;
A
#
# COMPACT_ATOMS: atom_id res chain seq x y z
N MET A 1 -31.52 6.81 -17.71
CA MET A 1 -31.02 7.89 -16.81
C MET A 1 -30.72 9.09 -17.68
N ASP A 2 -31.58 10.10 -17.68
CA ASP A 2 -31.33 11.34 -18.39
C ASP A 2 -30.08 12.02 -17.82
N VAL A 3 -29.13 12.29 -18.67
CA VAL A 3 -27.90 13.04 -18.33
C VAL A 3 -28.30 14.51 -18.20
N GLN A 4 -28.96 14.87 -17.10
CA GLN A 4 -29.16 16.28 -16.77
C GLN A 4 -27.78 16.91 -16.61
N ARG A 5 -27.46 17.87 -17.49
CA ARG A 5 -26.31 18.77 -17.33
C ARG A 5 -26.53 19.58 -16.05
N VAL A 6 -25.96 19.09 -14.96
CA VAL A 6 -26.06 19.75 -13.66
C VAL A 6 -25.11 20.94 -13.68
N SER A 7 -25.64 22.14 -13.72
CA SER A 7 -24.85 23.38 -13.62
C SER A 7 -24.07 23.39 -12.29
N PRO A 8 -22.82 23.88 -12.28
CA PRO A 8 -22.06 23.99 -11.03
C PRO A 8 -22.79 24.98 -10.11
N ASN A 9 -23.20 24.50 -8.93
CA ASN A 9 -23.74 25.38 -7.90
C ASN A 9 -22.56 25.85 -7.04
N ARG A 10 -22.45 27.16 -6.84
CA ARG A 10 -21.38 27.79 -6.05
C ARG A 10 -21.26 27.18 -4.64
N LEU A 11 -22.39 26.90 -3.96
CA LEU A 11 -22.37 26.28 -2.63
C LEU A 11 -21.78 24.87 -2.63
N TRP A 12 -22.03 24.07 -3.69
CA TRP A 12 -21.43 22.73 -3.79
C TRP A 12 -19.93 22.80 -4.04
N LEU A 13 -19.48 23.74 -4.87
CA LEU A 13 -18.06 23.96 -5.11
C LEU A 13 -17.35 24.46 -3.86
N LEU A 14 -17.95 25.37 -3.10
CA LEU A 14 -17.42 25.83 -1.81
C LEU A 14 -17.29 24.66 -0.81
N GLY A 15 -18.32 23.82 -0.71
CA GLY A 15 -18.30 22.63 0.15
C GLY A 15 -17.18 21.64 -0.27
N LEU A 16 -17.00 21.40 -1.57
CA LEU A 16 -15.93 20.56 -2.08
C LEU A 16 -14.55 21.18 -1.80
N SER A 17 -14.39 22.49 -2.04
CA SER A 17 -13.13 23.20 -1.74
C SER A 17 -12.79 23.13 -0.24
N ALA A 18 -13.76 23.34 0.64
CA ALA A 18 -13.58 23.20 2.09
C ALA A 18 -13.17 21.77 2.48
N THR A 19 -13.78 20.75 1.84
CA THR A 19 -13.42 19.35 2.05
C THR A 19 -11.98 19.05 1.59
N LEU A 20 -11.56 19.60 0.45
CA LEU A 20 -10.19 19.45 -0.05
C LEU A 20 -9.17 20.15 0.86
N VAL A 21 -9.50 21.35 1.37
CA VAL A 21 -8.65 22.05 2.35
C VAL A 21 -8.53 21.26 3.65
N LEU A 22 -9.64 20.74 4.19
CA LEU A 22 -9.61 19.85 5.36
C LEU A 22 -8.78 18.60 5.07
N GLY A 23 -9.01 17.98 3.91
CA GLY A 23 -8.27 16.79 3.48
C GLY A 23 -6.77 17.05 3.37
N LEU A 24 -6.36 18.20 2.86
CA LEU A 24 -4.97 18.65 2.80
C LEU A 24 -4.40 18.85 4.21
N ALA A 25 -5.10 19.59 5.07
CA ALA A 25 -4.64 19.89 6.44
C ALA A 25 -4.37 18.61 7.24
N LEU A 26 -5.28 17.61 7.15
CA LEU A 26 -5.12 16.33 7.83
C LEU A 26 -3.90 15.54 7.30
N ARG A 27 -3.61 15.62 6.01
CA ARG A 27 -2.49 14.90 5.36
C ARG A 27 -1.14 15.58 5.52
N LEU A 28 -1.11 16.86 5.86
CA LEU A 28 0.13 17.57 6.18
C LEU A 28 0.68 17.23 7.58
N GLN A 29 -0.12 16.62 8.44
CA GLN A 29 0.36 16.17 9.75
C GLN A 29 1.50 15.16 9.58
N GLY A 30 2.66 15.42 10.20
CA GLY A 30 3.84 14.55 10.12
C GLY A 30 4.51 14.50 8.74
N ILE A 31 4.30 15.52 7.88
CA ILE A 31 4.89 15.57 6.52
C ILE A 31 6.44 15.53 6.54
N HIS A 32 7.06 16.03 7.61
CA HIS A 32 8.51 16.04 7.80
C HIS A 32 9.03 14.89 8.70
N ASN A 33 8.17 13.96 9.13
CA ASN A 33 8.64 12.78 9.83
C ASN A 33 9.61 12.00 8.93
N PRO A 34 10.66 11.39 9.48
CA PRO A 34 11.40 10.36 8.76
C PRO A 34 10.45 9.25 8.26
N ILE A 35 10.83 8.54 7.21
CA ILE A 35 10.04 7.41 6.68
C ILE A 35 10.04 6.17 7.59
N LEU A 36 10.52 6.32 8.82
CA LEU A 36 10.46 5.33 9.91
C LEU A 36 9.10 5.27 10.62
N ASP A 37 8.18 6.20 10.32
CA ASP A 37 6.81 6.10 10.79
C ASP A 37 6.04 5.03 9.98
N HIS A 38 4.89 4.58 10.49
CA HIS A 38 4.16 3.44 9.89
C HIS A 38 3.69 3.73 8.44
N PRO A 39 3.82 2.80 7.52
CA PRO A 39 4.57 1.56 7.52
C PRO A 39 6.03 1.81 7.07
N GLY A 40 6.97 1.93 8.02
CA GLY A 40 8.37 2.26 7.78
C GLY A 40 9.00 1.39 6.69
N TRP A 41 8.82 0.08 6.81
CA TRP A 41 9.30 -0.90 5.85
C TRP A 41 8.92 -0.54 4.39
N ARG A 42 7.62 -0.35 4.12
CA ARG A 42 7.15 -0.05 2.75
C ARG A 42 7.55 1.36 2.27
N GLN A 43 7.63 2.33 3.18
CA GLN A 43 8.12 3.67 2.85
C GLN A 43 9.62 3.63 2.54
N GLY A 44 10.39 2.81 3.28
CA GLY A 44 11.82 2.59 3.06
C GLY A 44 12.12 2.09 1.66
N ASP A 45 11.44 1.02 1.23
CA ASP A 45 11.52 0.50 -0.14
C ASP A 45 11.25 1.56 -1.20
N THR A 46 10.09 2.21 -1.04
CA THR A 46 9.62 3.19 -2.02
C THR A 46 10.58 4.37 -2.16
N ALA A 47 11.12 4.85 -1.02
CA ALA A 47 12.08 5.95 -1.00
C ALA A 47 13.47 5.52 -1.54
N ALA A 48 13.90 4.28 -1.27
CA ALA A 48 15.12 3.72 -1.81
C ALA A 48 15.05 3.62 -3.35
N ILE A 49 13.95 3.08 -3.87
CA ILE A 49 13.73 3.00 -5.33
C ILE A 49 13.71 4.41 -5.95
N ALA A 50 13.04 5.39 -5.31
CA ALA A 50 13.04 6.77 -5.80
C ALA A 50 14.46 7.38 -5.82
N ARG A 51 15.26 7.16 -4.77
CA ARG A 51 16.65 7.58 -4.72
C ARG A 51 17.47 6.92 -5.82
N ASN A 52 17.30 5.62 -6.04
CA ASN A 52 18.01 4.87 -7.06
C ASN A 52 17.66 5.33 -8.48
N PHE A 53 16.39 5.60 -8.77
CA PHE A 53 16.01 6.27 -10.03
C PHE A 53 16.70 7.62 -10.22
N ALA A 54 16.82 8.40 -9.16
CA ALA A 54 17.47 9.72 -9.27
C ALA A 54 18.99 9.64 -9.41
N THR A 55 19.65 8.64 -8.82
CA THR A 55 21.12 8.59 -8.70
C THR A 55 21.81 7.57 -9.60
N LEU A 56 21.12 6.48 -9.97
CA LEU A 56 21.71 5.38 -10.74
C LEU A 56 21.17 5.34 -12.17
N ASP A 57 19.86 5.11 -12.35
CA ASP A 57 19.21 4.96 -13.65
C ASP A 57 17.78 5.52 -13.63
N LEU A 58 17.54 6.64 -14.34
CA LEU A 58 16.22 7.25 -14.45
C LEU A 58 15.37 6.51 -15.50
N ASN A 59 15.13 5.24 -15.27
CA ASN A 59 14.29 4.40 -16.10
C ASN A 59 13.20 3.71 -15.24
N VAL A 60 11.95 4.07 -15.44
CA VAL A 60 10.80 3.56 -14.67
C VAL A 60 10.66 2.02 -14.76
N PHE A 61 11.23 1.40 -15.77
CA PHE A 61 11.22 -0.06 -15.96
C PHE A 61 12.35 -0.78 -15.22
N HIS A 62 13.29 -0.06 -14.59
CA HIS A 62 14.44 -0.59 -13.89
C HIS A 62 14.38 -0.30 -12.37
N PRO A 63 13.36 -0.80 -11.62
CA PRO A 63 13.28 -0.56 -10.19
C PRO A 63 14.41 -1.28 -9.46
N GLN A 64 15.20 -0.55 -8.69
CA GLN A 64 16.31 -1.10 -7.89
C GLN A 64 16.08 -0.84 -6.41
N ALA A 65 16.14 -1.90 -5.57
CA ALA A 65 16.15 -1.80 -4.12
C ALA A 65 17.56 -1.51 -3.57
N ASP A 66 17.64 -1.26 -2.26
CA ASP A 66 18.93 -1.10 -1.56
C ASP A 66 19.43 -2.40 -0.94
N TYR A 67 18.58 -3.41 -0.81
CA TYR A 67 18.84 -4.69 -0.12
C TYR A 67 18.89 -5.87 -1.11
N ASP A 68 19.20 -7.06 -0.58
CA ASP A 68 19.35 -8.35 -1.28
C ASP A 68 20.55 -8.44 -2.24
N GLY A 69 21.50 -7.53 -2.14
CA GLY A 69 22.73 -7.63 -2.89
C GLY A 69 23.36 -6.32 -3.36
N PRO A 70 24.43 -6.42 -4.15
CA PRO A 70 25.05 -5.26 -4.80
C PRO A 70 24.20 -4.76 -5.97
N PRO A 71 24.32 -3.46 -6.35
CA PRO A 71 23.67 -2.95 -7.56
C PRO A 71 24.27 -3.59 -8.85
N PRO A 72 23.47 -3.68 -9.94
CA PRO A 72 22.05 -3.35 -10.00
C PRO A 72 21.20 -4.44 -9.32
N ASN A 73 20.35 -4.04 -8.38
CA ASN A 73 19.48 -4.96 -7.69
C ASN A 73 18.02 -4.70 -8.11
N TYR A 74 17.64 -5.23 -9.26
CA TYR A 74 16.29 -5.10 -9.80
C TYR A 74 15.31 -5.97 -9.01
N VAL A 75 14.14 -5.40 -8.69
CA VAL A 75 13.12 -6.08 -7.91
C VAL A 75 11.82 -6.22 -8.70
N GLU A 76 11.16 -7.37 -8.58
CA GLU A 76 9.84 -7.62 -9.13
C GLU A 76 8.79 -6.97 -8.23
N LEU A 77 8.35 -5.78 -8.60
CA LEU A 77 7.27 -5.02 -7.97
C LEU A 77 6.35 -4.43 -9.05
N GLU A 78 5.28 -3.77 -8.63
CA GLU A 78 4.44 -2.94 -9.49
C GLU A 78 5.25 -1.83 -10.20
N LEU A 79 4.70 -1.27 -11.28
CA LEU A 79 5.34 -0.12 -11.96
C LEU A 79 5.45 1.06 -10.99
N GLN A 80 6.68 1.47 -10.73
CA GLN A 80 7.03 2.43 -9.68
C GLN A 80 6.71 3.88 -10.07
N ILE A 81 5.42 4.16 -10.36
CA ILE A 81 4.95 5.48 -10.83
C ILE A 81 5.27 6.57 -9.80
N LEU A 82 4.90 6.36 -8.54
CA LEU A 82 5.11 7.35 -7.47
C LEU A 82 6.59 7.57 -7.17
N PRO A 83 7.43 6.53 -6.97
CA PRO A 83 8.87 6.69 -6.81
C PRO A 83 9.53 7.40 -8.00
N PHE A 84 9.11 7.08 -9.23
CA PHE A 84 9.64 7.73 -10.42
C PHE A 84 9.31 9.23 -10.48
N MET A 85 8.07 9.62 -10.15
CA MET A 85 7.69 11.03 -10.03
C MET A 85 8.52 11.74 -8.95
N ALA A 86 8.76 11.09 -7.81
CA ALA A 86 9.60 11.64 -6.75
C ALA A 86 11.07 11.77 -7.21
N ALA A 87 11.59 10.80 -7.97
CA ALA A 87 12.94 10.83 -8.51
C ALA A 87 13.17 12.01 -9.48
N VAL A 88 12.17 12.35 -10.30
CA VAL A 88 12.23 13.54 -11.15
C VAL A 88 12.38 14.81 -10.30
N LEU A 89 11.61 14.94 -9.21
CA LEU A 89 11.74 16.06 -8.28
C LEU A 89 13.09 16.05 -7.55
N TYR A 90 13.60 14.85 -7.19
CA TYR A 90 14.93 14.70 -6.57
C TYR A 90 16.05 15.21 -7.49
N LYS A 91 15.95 14.98 -8.80
CA LYS A 91 16.94 15.52 -9.76
C LYS A 91 16.89 17.04 -9.86
N MET A 92 15.73 17.65 -9.63
CA MET A 92 15.57 19.10 -9.73
C MET A 92 15.90 19.84 -8.43
N PHE A 93 15.57 19.25 -7.28
CA PHE A 93 15.56 19.95 -5.98
C PHE A 93 16.38 19.23 -4.90
N GLY A 94 17.06 18.13 -5.20
CA GLY A 94 17.74 17.29 -4.22
C GLY A 94 16.83 16.23 -3.60
N ILE A 95 17.44 15.25 -2.91
CA ILE A 95 16.74 14.11 -2.32
C ILE A 95 16.05 14.57 -1.02
N HIS A 96 14.72 14.64 -1.06
CA HIS A 96 13.87 14.97 0.08
C HIS A 96 12.62 14.09 0.08
N GLU A 97 12.42 13.27 1.11
CA GLU A 97 11.28 12.35 1.22
C GLU A 97 9.91 13.08 1.18
N VAL A 98 9.90 14.36 1.53
CA VAL A 98 8.70 15.20 1.47
C VAL A 98 8.07 15.23 0.08
N PHE A 99 8.86 15.14 -1.00
CA PHE A 99 8.31 15.13 -2.36
C PHE A 99 7.46 13.88 -2.63
N GLY A 100 7.92 12.71 -2.22
CA GLY A 100 7.11 11.49 -2.32
C GLY A 100 5.78 11.60 -1.56
N ARG A 101 5.83 12.16 -0.35
CA ARG A 101 4.63 12.42 0.45
C ARG A 101 3.69 13.44 -0.18
N LEU A 102 4.21 14.52 -0.76
CA LEU A 102 3.41 15.53 -1.46
C LEU A 102 2.71 14.95 -2.70
N ILE A 103 3.39 14.07 -3.45
CA ILE A 103 2.78 13.36 -4.58
C ILE A 103 1.63 12.46 -4.08
N SER A 104 1.85 11.70 -2.99
CA SER A 104 0.81 10.89 -2.36
C SER A 104 -0.39 11.73 -1.93
N ILE A 105 -0.17 12.89 -1.32
CA ILE A 105 -1.21 13.84 -0.94
C ILE A 105 -1.98 14.30 -2.18
N GLY A 106 -1.29 14.63 -3.28
CA GLY A 106 -1.91 15.03 -4.54
C GLY A 106 -2.88 13.97 -5.08
N PHE A 107 -2.46 12.69 -5.13
CA PHE A 107 -3.34 11.58 -5.53
C PHE A 107 -4.50 11.36 -4.56
N SER A 108 -4.26 11.48 -3.26
CA SER A 108 -5.30 11.35 -2.25
C SER A 108 -6.36 12.46 -2.35
N LEU A 109 -5.96 13.72 -2.58
CA LEU A 109 -6.88 14.82 -2.84
C LEU A 109 -7.63 14.64 -4.17
N GLY A 110 -6.94 14.13 -5.20
CA GLY A 110 -7.56 13.71 -6.45
C GLY A 110 -8.66 12.67 -6.23
N THR A 111 -8.44 11.69 -5.34
CA THR A 111 -9.47 10.70 -4.98
C THR A 111 -10.68 11.34 -4.32
N ILE A 112 -10.50 12.31 -3.41
CA ILE A 112 -11.61 13.08 -2.81
C ILE A 112 -12.44 13.75 -3.91
N ALA A 113 -11.80 14.41 -4.88
CA ALA A 113 -12.48 15.06 -5.98
C ALA A 113 -13.22 14.06 -6.87
N VAL A 114 -12.58 12.95 -7.24
CA VAL A 114 -13.22 11.89 -8.05
C VAL A 114 -14.44 11.33 -7.34
N LEU A 115 -14.36 11.03 -6.05
CA LEU A 115 -15.48 10.52 -5.25
C LEU A 115 -16.64 11.51 -5.17
N ALA A 116 -16.37 12.82 -5.04
CA ALA A 116 -17.39 13.84 -5.04
C ALA A 116 -18.22 13.81 -6.34
N TYR A 117 -17.54 13.74 -7.49
CA TYR A 117 -18.22 13.67 -8.78
C TYR A 117 -18.85 12.31 -9.04
N PHE A 118 -18.20 11.21 -8.63
CA PHE A 118 -18.70 9.87 -8.80
C PHE A 118 -20.00 9.64 -8.03
N ALA A 119 -20.02 9.93 -6.72
CA ALA A 119 -21.23 9.78 -5.90
C ALA A 119 -22.34 10.72 -6.35
N ARG A 120 -22.01 11.98 -6.71
CA ARG A 120 -22.97 12.93 -7.26
C ARG A 120 -23.63 12.41 -8.54
N TRP A 121 -22.85 11.84 -9.44
CA TRP A 121 -23.34 11.24 -10.68
C TRP A 121 -24.17 9.98 -10.42
N MET A 122 -23.63 9.06 -9.61
CA MET A 122 -24.23 7.75 -9.34
C MET A 122 -25.60 7.86 -8.67
N PHE A 123 -25.73 8.75 -7.69
CA PHE A 123 -26.94 8.93 -6.90
C PHE A 123 -27.78 10.14 -7.33
N ALA A 124 -27.38 10.84 -8.38
CA ALA A 124 -28.00 12.11 -8.81
C ALA A 124 -28.21 13.09 -7.63
N SER A 125 -27.24 13.18 -6.71
CA SER A 125 -27.35 13.89 -5.45
C SER A 125 -26.07 14.63 -5.08
N ARG A 126 -26.19 15.94 -4.84
CA ARG A 126 -25.06 16.76 -4.35
C ARG A 126 -24.68 16.37 -2.92
N VAL A 127 -25.67 15.98 -2.10
CA VAL A 127 -25.41 15.49 -0.74
C VAL A 127 -24.59 14.22 -0.78
N ALA A 128 -24.90 13.26 -1.67
CA ALA A 128 -24.11 12.06 -1.85
C ALA A 128 -22.65 12.41 -2.22
N GLY A 129 -22.45 13.33 -3.16
CA GLY A 129 -21.12 13.75 -3.59
C GLY A 129 -20.32 14.40 -2.46
N PHE A 130 -20.95 15.32 -1.72
CA PHE A 130 -20.30 15.98 -0.58
C PHE A 130 -19.96 15.00 0.54
N VAL A 131 -20.90 14.14 0.95
CA VAL A 131 -20.69 13.19 2.05
C VAL A 131 -19.67 12.13 1.68
N ALA A 132 -19.66 11.61 0.44
CA ALA A 132 -18.64 10.67 0.00
C ALA A 132 -17.23 11.28 0.03
N ALA A 133 -17.09 12.52 -0.46
CA ALA A 133 -15.83 13.26 -0.42
C ALA A 133 -15.36 13.50 1.02
N LEU A 134 -16.25 13.97 1.90
CA LEU A 134 -15.96 14.23 3.30
C LEU A 134 -15.60 12.95 4.04
N SER A 135 -16.33 11.85 3.81
CA SER A 135 -16.03 10.55 4.43
C SER A 135 -14.62 10.08 4.10
N PHE A 136 -14.23 10.11 2.81
CA PHE A 136 -12.87 9.75 2.43
C PHE A 136 -11.84 10.74 3.00
N ALA A 137 -12.16 12.02 3.10
CA ALA A 137 -11.24 13.00 3.68
C ALA A 137 -10.91 12.70 5.14
N ILE A 138 -11.89 12.21 5.93
CA ILE A 138 -11.77 12.01 7.38
C ILE A 138 -11.62 10.55 7.84
N TYR A 139 -11.72 9.55 6.96
CA TYR A 139 -11.43 8.17 7.33
C TYR A 139 -9.97 8.03 7.78
N PRO A 140 -9.69 7.34 8.92
CA PRO A 140 -8.35 7.31 9.50
C PRO A 140 -7.28 6.80 8.53
N GLY A 141 -7.48 5.67 7.88
CA GLY A 141 -6.58 5.15 6.87
C GLY A 141 -6.43 6.09 5.66
N ALA A 142 -7.53 6.77 5.24
CA ALA A 142 -7.48 7.66 4.10
C ALA A 142 -6.64 8.92 4.34
N PHE A 143 -6.70 9.53 5.52
CA PHE A 143 -5.84 10.69 5.78
C PHE A 143 -4.42 10.29 6.20
N TYR A 144 -4.26 9.15 6.91
CA TYR A 144 -2.94 8.68 7.30
C TYR A 144 -2.14 8.17 6.09
N TYR A 145 -2.62 7.11 5.41
CA TYR A 145 -1.96 6.57 4.22
C TYR A 145 -1.98 7.53 3.04
N GLY A 146 -2.91 8.48 3.03
CA GLY A 146 -2.99 9.55 2.06
C GLY A 146 -1.77 10.46 1.97
N ARG A 147 -0.83 10.36 2.95
CA ARG A 147 0.43 11.09 2.97
C ARG A 147 1.68 10.20 2.96
N THR A 148 1.55 8.88 3.16
CA THR A 148 2.70 7.99 3.21
C THR A 148 3.35 7.85 1.85
N PHE A 149 4.66 7.68 1.84
CA PHE A 149 5.42 7.47 0.61
C PHE A 149 5.27 6.02 0.13
N THR A 150 4.05 5.65 -0.27
CA THR A 150 3.68 4.30 -0.72
C THR A 150 2.81 4.35 -1.98
N PRO A 151 2.80 3.33 -2.84
CA PRO A 151 2.05 3.31 -4.09
C PRO A 151 0.52 3.27 -3.91
N ASP A 152 0.04 3.06 -2.70
CA ASP A 152 -1.38 2.82 -2.39
C ASP A 152 -2.28 4.00 -2.78
N THR A 153 -1.81 5.24 -2.60
CA THR A 153 -2.55 6.44 -2.96
C THR A 153 -2.71 6.59 -4.47
N THR A 154 -1.64 6.31 -5.22
CA THR A 154 -1.63 6.33 -6.68
C THR A 154 -2.60 5.29 -7.22
N MET A 155 -2.51 4.06 -6.74
CA MET A 155 -3.42 2.98 -7.10
C MET A 155 -4.87 3.34 -6.79
N THR A 156 -5.17 3.83 -5.58
CA THR A 156 -6.54 4.14 -5.16
C THR A 156 -7.16 5.27 -5.99
N PHE A 157 -6.37 6.27 -6.36
CA PHE A 157 -6.81 7.33 -7.27
C PHE A 157 -7.20 6.74 -8.64
N PHE A 158 -6.29 6.00 -9.27
CA PHE A 158 -6.55 5.42 -10.59
C PHE A 158 -7.65 4.36 -10.56
N LEU A 159 -7.73 3.53 -9.52
CA LEU A 159 -8.82 2.56 -9.33
C LEU A 159 -10.18 3.26 -9.25
N THR A 160 -10.29 4.29 -8.41
CA THR A 160 -11.55 5.03 -8.24
C THR A 160 -11.95 5.75 -9.53
N ALA A 161 -11.00 6.38 -10.20
CA ALA A 161 -11.21 7.05 -11.48
C ALA A 161 -11.57 6.05 -12.60
N ALA A 162 -10.93 4.87 -12.62
CA ALA A 162 -11.18 3.80 -13.57
C ALA A 162 -12.61 3.25 -13.45
N VAL A 163 -13.04 2.92 -12.22
CA VAL A 163 -14.41 2.43 -11.98
C VAL A 163 -15.44 3.50 -12.35
N PHE A 164 -15.20 4.77 -12.00
CA PHE A 164 -16.07 5.87 -12.38
C PHE A 164 -16.14 6.09 -13.90
N ALA A 165 -14.99 6.16 -14.56
CA ALA A 165 -14.93 6.34 -16.01
C ALA A 165 -15.59 5.17 -16.76
N SER A 166 -15.35 3.95 -16.32
CA SER A 166 -15.96 2.74 -16.88
C SER A 166 -17.48 2.73 -16.70
N ALA A 167 -17.96 3.09 -15.50
CA ALA A 167 -19.41 3.20 -15.27
C ALA A 167 -20.04 4.25 -16.20
N ARG A 168 -19.38 5.40 -16.42
CA ARG A 168 -19.84 6.43 -17.33
C ARG A 168 -19.82 5.99 -18.80
N TRP A 169 -18.78 5.25 -19.22
CA TRP A 169 -18.72 4.67 -20.56
C TRP A 169 -19.87 3.69 -20.78
N ILE A 170 -20.06 2.76 -19.86
CA ILE A 170 -21.06 1.69 -19.96
C ILE A 170 -22.49 2.26 -19.99
N VAL A 171 -22.78 3.23 -19.12
CA VAL A 171 -24.13 3.83 -19.01
C VAL A 171 -24.46 4.72 -20.20
N ALA A 172 -23.49 5.45 -20.73
CA ALA A 172 -23.70 6.34 -21.87
C ALA A 172 -24.03 5.60 -23.17
N ASP A 173 -23.57 4.33 -23.29
CA ASP A 173 -23.77 3.47 -24.45
C ASP A 173 -23.44 4.14 -25.79
N GLU A 174 -22.42 5.04 -25.77
CA GLU A 174 -21.89 5.68 -26.95
C GLU A 174 -21.16 4.64 -27.81
N GLY A 175 -21.02 4.92 -29.12
CA GLY A 175 -20.43 4.01 -30.12
C GLY A 175 -19.22 3.16 -29.64
N ARG A 176 -18.90 2.10 -30.36
CA ARG A 176 -18.05 0.98 -29.91
C ARG A 176 -16.75 1.39 -29.22
N PHE A 177 -16.06 2.41 -29.74
CA PHE A 177 -14.76 2.89 -29.25
C PHE A 177 -14.79 4.40 -29.00
N SER A 178 -15.73 4.86 -28.17
CA SER A 178 -15.88 6.26 -27.81
C SER A 178 -14.67 6.77 -26.99
N ARG A 179 -14.52 8.10 -26.89
CA ARG A 179 -13.51 8.72 -26.03
C ARG A 179 -13.59 8.19 -24.57
N ARG A 180 -14.81 7.94 -24.08
CA ARG A 180 -15.01 7.38 -22.72
C ARG A 180 -14.46 5.96 -22.58
N PHE A 181 -14.57 5.14 -23.62
CA PHE A 181 -13.97 3.81 -23.65
C PHE A 181 -12.45 3.89 -23.44
N TRP A 182 -11.76 4.71 -24.23
CA TRP A 182 -10.31 4.85 -24.16
C TRP A 182 -9.83 5.41 -22.82
N ILE A 183 -10.53 6.41 -22.27
CA ILE A 183 -10.22 6.95 -20.94
C ILE A 183 -10.41 5.87 -19.86
N ALA A 184 -11.50 5.11 -19.92
CA ALA A 184 -11.76 4.04 -18.97
C ALA A 184 -10.69 2.93 -19.04
N ALA A 185 -10.34 2.47 -20.25
CA ALA A 185 -9.30 1.45 -20.45
C ALA A 185 -7.93 1.94 -19.96
N ALA A 186 -7.53 3.17 -20.31
CA ALA A 186 -6.26 3.74 -19.89
C ALA A 186 -6.16 3.89 -18.37
N LEU A 187 -7.21 4.40 -17.70
CA LEU A 187 -7.24 4.54 -16.24
C LEU A 187 -7.19 3.18 -15.55
N THR A 188 -7.87 2.15 -16.11
CA THR A 188 -7.85 0.79 -15.56
C THR A 188 -6.47 0.16 -15.71
N ALA A 189 -5.83 0.29 -16.86
CA ALA A 189 -4.45 -0.16 -17.08
C ALA A 189 -3.47 0.51 -16.12
N THR A 190 -3.59 1.84 -15.94
CA THR A 190 -2.73 2.59 -15.01
C THR A 190 -2.96 2.17 -13.55
N ALA A 191 -4.21 1.87 -13.16
CA ALA A 191 -4.50 1.37 -11.82
C ALA A 191 -3.81 0.02 -11.55
N LEU A 192 -3.87 -0.91 -12.51
CA LEU A 192 -3.22 -2.23 -12.43
C LEU A 192 -1.70 -2.12 -12.41
N LEU A 193 -1.13 -1.24 -13.25
CA LEU A 193 0.30 -0.95 -13.25
C LEU A 193 0.77 -0.31 -11.94
N ALA A 194 -0.04 0.57 -11.34
CA ALA A 194 0.29 1.22 -10.06
C ALA A 194 0.30 0.25 -8.88
N LYS A 195 -0.60 -0.74 -8.88
CA LYS A 195 -0.57 -1.88 -7.93
C LYS A 195 -1.55 -2.97 -8.40
N PRO A 196 -1.11 -4.24 -8.51
CA PRO A 196 -1.95 -5.34 -9.03
C PRO A 196 -3.26 -5.56 -8.26
N VAL A 197 -3.31 -5.16 -6.99
CA VAL A 197 -4.54 -5.25 -6.18
C VAL A 197 -5.72 -4.47 -6.77
N ALA A 198 -5.47 -3.52 -7.67
CA ALA A 198 -6.51 -2.82 -8.45
C ALA A 198 -7.36 -3.77 -9.31
N ILE A 199 -6.98 -5.03 -9.48
CA ILE A 199 -7.76 -6.09 -10.15
C ILE A 199 -9.16 -6.24 -9.54
N VAL A 200 -9.33 -5.92 -8.24
CA VAL A 200 -10.66 -5.90 -7.59
C VAL A 200 -11.65 -4.95 -8.28
N GLY A 201 -11.15 -3.94 -8.98
CA GLY A 201 -11.97 -2.99 -9.75
C GLY A 201 -12.56 -3.57 -11.04
N LEU A 202 -11.99 -4.66 -11.58
CA LEU A 202 -12.52 -5.30 -12.79
C LEU A 202 -13.88 -5.95 -12.53
N VAL A 203 -14.13 -6.42 -11.31
CA VAL A 203 -15.38 -7.09 -10.93
C VAL A 203 -16.57 -6.12 -10.97
N PRO A 204 -16.54 -4.94 -10.32
CA PRO A 204 -17.63 -3.96 -10.43
C PRO A 204 -17.80 -3.42 -11.86
N ILE A 205 -16.74 -3.32 -12.67
CA ILE A 205 -16.83 -2.93 -14.08
C ILE A 205 -17.58 -4.01 -14.87
N ALA A 206 -17.21 -5.28 -14.71
CA ALA A 206 -17.89 -6.41 -15.35
C ALA A 206 -19.37 -6.51 -14.91
N ALA A 207 -19.64 -6.38 -13.61
CA ALA A 207 -21.00 -6.38 -13.07
C ALA A 207 -21.86 -5.25 -13.66
N THR A 208 -21.28 -4.05 -13.86
CA THR A 208 -21.96 -2.93 -14.48
C THR A 208 -22.27 -3.19 -15.96
N LEU A 209 -21.34 -3.81 -16.70
CA LEU A 209 -21.56 -4.25 -18.08
C LEU A 209 -22.71 -5.23 -18.18
N ILE A 210 -22.71 -6.27 -17.34
CA ILE A 210 -23.75 -7.29 -17.30
C ILE A 210 -25.10 -6.68 -16.89
N ALA A 211 -25.12 -5.82 -15.88
CA ALA A 211 -26.34 -5.15 -15.43
C ALA A 211 -26.94 -4.23 -16.51
N LYS A 212 -26.11 -3.63 -17.36
CA LYS A 212 -26.56 -2.74 -18.45
C LYS A 212 -26.97 -3.49 -19.70
N ARG A 213 -26.21 -4.52 -20.12
CA ARG A 213 -26.34 -5.17 -21.44
C ARG A 213 -26.91 -6.59 -21.37
N GLY A 214 -27.09 -7.14 -20.16
CA GLY A 214 -27.34 -8.57 -19.97
C GLY A 214 -26.10 -9.42 -20.29
N TRP A 215 -26.15 -10.71 -19.96
CA TRP A 215 -25.03 -11.62 -20.18
C TRP A 215 -24.66 -11.76 -21.67
N SER A 216 -25.65 -11.99 -22.52
CA SER A 216 -25.43 -12.15 -23.97
C SER A 216 -24.89 -10.86 -24.61
N GLY A 217 -25.43 -9.70 -24.25
CA GLY A 217 -24.97 -8.42 -24.77
C GLY A 217 -23.57 -8.03 -24.26
N ALA A 218 -23.23 -8.35 -23.02
CA ALA A 218 -21.90 -8.12 -22.47
C ALA A 218 -20.85 -9.04 -23.11
N LEU A 219 -21.15 -10.33 -23.27
CA LEU A 219 -20.22 -11.32 -23.82
C LEU A 219 -20.18 -11.28 -25.36
N GLY A 220 -21.26 -10.86 -26.05
CA GLY A 220 -21.29 -10.69 -27.50
C GLY A 220 -20.63 -9.42 -28.01
N ALA A 221 -20.26 -8.49 -27.15
CA ALA A 221 -19.73 -7.19 -27.56
C ALA A 221 -18.20 -7.22 -27.68
N PRO A 222 -17.60 -6.99 -28.87
CA PRO A 222 -16.14 -6.99 -29.05
C PRO A 222 -15.42 -5.96 -28.18
N GLN A 223 -16.06 -4.84 -27.88
CA GLN A 223 -15.47 -3.81 -27.00
C GLN A 223 -15.30 -4.29 -25.55
N THR A 224 -16.05 -5.31 -25.10
CA THR A 224 -15.83 -5.92 -23.77
C THR A 224 -14.46 -6.59 -23.73
N TYR A 225 -14.16 -7.42 -24.70
CA TYR A 225 -12.87 -8.11 -24.80
C TYR A 225 -11.72 -7.11 -25.00
N ALA A 226 -11.92 -6.13 -25.91
CA ALA A 226 -10.95 -5.07 -26.14
C ALA A 226 -10.64 -4.27 -24.84
N PHE A 227 -11.68 -3.97 -24.05
CA PHE A 227 -11.49 -3.26 -22.78
C PHE A 227 -10.62 -4.06 -21.80
N PHE A 228 -10.96 -5.32 -21.55
CA PHE A 228 -10.19 -6.14 -20.62
C PHE A 228 -8.79 -6.46 -21.13
N ALA A 229 -8.62 -6.65 -22.44
CA ALA A 229 -7.30 -6.83 -23.05
C ALA A 229 -6.44 -5.57 -22.86
N LEU A 230 -6.96 -4.37 -23.19
CA LEU A 230 -6.25 -3.11 -23.03
C LEU A 230 -5.96 -2.77 -21.57
N ALA A 231 -6.82 -3.18 -20.65
CA ALA A 231 -6.61 -2.97 -19.21
C ALA A 231 -5.52 -3.89 -18.65
N LEU A 232 -5.48 -5.15 -19.06
CA LEU A 232 -4.60 -6.18 -18.49
C LEU A 232 -3.25 -6.26 -19.22
N ALA A 233 -3.22 -6.13 -20.54
CA ALA A 233 -2.00 -6.35 -21.32
C ALA A 233 -0.81 -5.48 -20.90
N PRO A 234 -0.95 -4.17 -20.58
CA PRO A 234 0.18 -3.38 -20.12
C PRO A 234 0.80 -3.89 -18.81
N TYR A 235 -0.07 -4.30 -17.86
CA TYR A 235 0.40 -4.88 -16.61
C TYR A 235 1.10 -6.22 -16.83
N LEU A 236 0.51 -7.12 -17.60
CA LEU A 236 1.10 -8.44 -17.88
C LEU A 236 2.43 -8.32 -18.65
N ALA A 237 2.53 -7.39 -19.59
CA ALA A 237 3.76 -7.11 -20.30
C ALA A 237 4.85 -6.56 -19.38
N TYR A 238 4.50 -5.62 -18.50
CA TYR A 238 5.44 -5.09 -17.51
C TYR A 238 5.88 -6.15 -16.51
N ASP A 239 4.95 -6.94 -15.96
CA ASP A 239 5.24 -8.01 -15.01
C ASP A 239 6.19 -9.06 -15.63
N ALA A 240 5.91 -9.48 -16.86
CA ALA A 240 6.81 -10.40 -17.59
C ALA A 240 8.20 -9.80 -17.82
N TYR A 241 8.27 -8.51 -18.15
CA TYR A 241 9.53 -7.81 -18.34
C TYR A 241 10.32 -7.69 -17.03
N VAL A 242 9.71 -7.18 -15.96
CA VAL A 242 10.41 -6.97 -14.69
C VAL A 242 10.88 -8.28 -14.07
N ARG A 243 10.11 -9.36 -14.22
CA ARG A 243 10.53 -10.73 -13.82
C ARG A 243 11.74 -11.22 -14.60
N SER A 244 11.90 -10.83 -15.85
CA SER A 244 13.04 -11.27 -16.68
C SER A 244 14.35 -10.61 -16.28
N ILE A 245 14.32 -9.46 -15.60
CA ILE A 245 15.50 -8.72 -15.15
C ILE A 245 15.73 -8.77 -13.64
N ALA A 246 14.67 -9.06 -12.85
CA ALA A 246 14.75 -9.06 -11.40
C ALA A 246 15.51 -10.29 -10.88
N GLU A 247 16.41 -10.08 -9.94
CA GLU A 247 17.06 -11.15 -9.19
C GLU A 247 16.10 -11.71 -8.13
N TRP A 248 15.25 -10.85 -7.55
CA TRP A 248 14.29 -11.20 -6.50
C TRP A 248 12.84 -10.98 -6.92
N HIS A 249 12.03 -12.01 -6.68
CA HIS A 249 10.61 -12.08 -7.07
C HIS A 249 9.70 -11.83 -5.86
N TRP A 250 9.53 -10.56 -5.49
CA TRP A 250 8.78 -10.18 -4.28
C TRP A 250 7.28 -10.34 -4.42
N ALA A 251 6.66 -9.76 -5.45
CA ALA A 251 5.21 -9.79 -5.59
C ALA A 251 4.68 -11.21 -5.89
N SER A 252 5.39 -11.96 -6.75
CA SER A 252 5.05 -13.36 -7.01
C SER A 252 5.43 -14.28 -5.86
N GLY A 253 6.51 -13.97 -5.13
CA GLY A 253 6.93 -14.67 -3.92
C GLY A 253 5.84 -14.66 -2.84
N ILE A 254 5.27 -13.51 -2.52
CA ILE A 254 4.12 -13.38 -1.61
C ILE A 254 2.98 -14.32 -2.05
N THR A 255 2.65 -14.31 -3.34
CA THR A 255 1.57 -15.14 -3.86
C THR A 255 1.87 -16.64 -3.71
N THR A 256 3.06 -17.08 -4.12
CA THR A 256 3.40 -18.51 -4.19
C THR A 256 3.79 -19.09 -2.85
N LEU A 257 4.49 -18.34 -2.01
CA LEU A 257 5.02 -18.82 -0.73
C LEU A 257 4.06 -18.61 0.44
N HIS A 258 3.22 -17.58 0.38
CA HIS A 258 2.34 -17.23 1.49
C HIS A 258 0.86 -17.44 1.16
N VAL A 259 0.35 -16.83 0.08
CA VAL A 259 -1.09 -16.78 -0.19
C VAL A 259 -1.63 -18.14 -0.62
N LEU A 260 -1.00 -18.79 -1.61
CA LEU A 260 -1.48 -20.08 -2.12
C LEU A 260 -1.43 -21.20 -1.08
N PRO A 261 -0.35 -21.37 -0.28
CA PRO A 261 -0.34 -22.37 0.79
C PRO A 261 -1.41 -22.13 1.85
N ALA A 262 -1.60 -20.88 2.31
CA ALA A 262 -2.62 -20.55 3.29
C ALA A 262 -4.05 -20.77 2.77
N LEU A 263 -4.27 -20.48 1.48
CA LEU A 263 -5.55 -20.74 0.82
C LEU A 263 -5.80 -22.26 0.68
N SER A 264 -4.80 -23.02 0.25
CA SER A 264 -4.88 -24.49 0.17
C SER A 264 -5.21 -25.10 1.53
N ALA A 265 -4.52 -24.70 2.60
CA ALA A 265 -4.78 -25.16 3.95
C ALA A 265 -6.22 -24.91 4.41
N ALA A 266 -6.79 -23.75 4.02
CA ALA A 266 -8.17 -23.41 4.36
C ALA A 266 -9.22 -24.33 3.69
N PHE A 267 -8.89 -24.93 2.55
CA PHE A 267 -9.78 -25.87 1.86
C PHE A 267 -9.52 -27.34 2.20
N THR A 268 -8.35 -27.67 2.75
CA THR A 268 -7.94 -29.05 2.99
C THR A 268 -8.05 -29.48 4.45
N SER A 269 -8.21 -28.54 5.39
CA SER A 269 -8.31 -28.88 6.83
C SER A 269 -9.25 -27.93 7.58
N LEU A 270 -9.96 -28.48 8.59
CA LEU A 270 -10.81 -27.69 9.49
C LEU A 270 -10.00 -26.66 10.30
N ALA A 271 -8.79 -27.03 10.72
CA ALA A 271 -7.88 -26.13 11.43
C ALA A 271 -7.44 -24.97 10.54
N GLY A 272 -7.08 -25.23 9.29
CA GLY A 272 -6.75 -24.20 8.31
C GLY A 272 -7.92 -23.27 8.01
N PHE A 273 -9.13 -23.83 7.87
CA PHE A 273 -10.35 -23.03 7.71
C PHE A 273 -10.60 -22.11 8.92
N ALA A 274 -10.53 -22.65 10.14
CA ALA A 274 -10.73 -21.87 11.37
C ALA A 274 -9.68 -20.77 11.54
N ALA A 275 -8.41 -21.08 11.27
CA ALA A 275 -7.32 -20.10 11.29
C ALA A 275 -7.55 -18.97 10.27
N LYS A 276 -7.95 -19.32 9.03
CA LYS A 276 -8.25 -18.35 7.96
C LYS A 276 -9.46 -17.48 8.30
N PHE A 277 -10.50 -18.06 8.90
CA PHE A 277 -11.68 -17.33 9.35
C PHE A 277 -11.34 -16.35 10.49
N GLY A 278 -10.54 -16.78 11.47
CA GLY A 278 -10.04 -15.91 12.55
C GLY A 278 -9.20 -14.74 12.01
N ALA A 279 -8.32 -15.01 11.04
CA ALA A 279 -7.54 -13.97 10.38
C ALA A 279 -8.42 -13.00 9.56
N PHE A 280 -9.50 -13.48 8.95
CA PHE A 280 -10.46 -12.63 8.25
C PHE A 280 -11.23 -11.74 9.21
N HIS A 281 -11.65 -12.26 10.36
CA HIS A 281 -12.24 -11.44 11.42
C HIS A 281 -11.29 -10.33 11.88
N HIS A 282 -10.01 -10.63 12.04
CA HIS A 282 -8.98 -9.63 12.35
C HIS A 282 -8.85 -8.57 11.24
N ALA A 283 -8.87 -8.98 9.97
CA ALA A 283 -8.84 -8.04 8.83
C ALA A 283 -10.05 -7.09 8.83
N LEU A 284 -11.26 -7.59 9.16
CA LEU A 284 -12.44 -6.74 9.34
C LEU A 284 -12.30 -5.80 10.54
N GLY A 285 -11.64 -6.24 11.61
CA GLY A 285 -11.27 -5.39 12.75
C GLY A 285 -10.35 -4.24 12.33
N MET A 286 -9.29 -4.51 11.56
CA MET A 286 -8.41 -3.48 11.00
C MET A 286 -9.19 -2.50 10.10
N LEU A 287 -10.08 -3.01 9.24
CA LEU A 287 -10.95 -2.16 8.42
C LEU A 287 -11.79 -1.21 9.28
N ALA A 288 -12.38 -1.73 10.36
CA ALA A 288 -13.22 -0.96 11.26
C ALA A 288 -12.44 0.01 12.15
N ASP A 289 -11.25 -0.35 12.63
CA ASP A 289 -10.53 0.45 13.63
C ASP A 289 -9.62 1.50 12.97
N THR A 290 -8.77 1.09 12.04
CA THR A 290 -7.69 1.94 11.51
C THR A 290 -7.89 2.41 10.07
N VAL A 291 -8.74 1.72 9.27
CA VAL A 291 -8.87 2.06 7.84
C VAL A 291 -10.03 3.01 7.57
N ILE A 292 -11.28 2.64 7.91
CA ILE A 292 -12.45 3.53 7.71
C ILE A 292 -13.03 4.06 9.02
N GLY A 293 -12.52 3.59 10.17
CA GLY A 293 -13.02 3.94 11.49
C GLY A 293 -14.34 3.24 11.84
N ARG A 294 -14.62 3.03 13.14
CA ARG A 294 -15.82 2.32 13.60
C ARG A 294 -17.11 2.98 13.14
N ALA A 295 -17.15 4.31 13.10
CA ALA A 295 -18.31 5.04 12.59
C ALA A 295 -18.51 4.79 11.09
N GLY A 296 -17.44 4.85 10.28
CA GLY A 296 -17.48 4.54 8.85
C GLY A 296 -17.90 3.10 8.58
N PHE A 297 -17.40 2.15 9.37
CA PHE A 297 -17.77 0.74 9.27
C PHE A 297 -19.27 0.52 9.62
N GLY A 298 -19.76 1.14 10.70
CA GLY A 298 -21.17 1.09 11.07
C GLY A 298 -22.08 1.69 9.98
N LEU A 299 -21.69 2.83 9.40
CA LEU A 299 -22.43 3.45 8.29
C LEU A 299 -22.44 2.56 7.03
N LEU A 300 -21.32 1.89 6.72
CA LEU A 300 -21.24 0.93 5.62
C LEU A 300 -22.21 -0.24 5.84
N VAL A 301 -22.21 -0.83 7.03
CA VAL A 301 -23.12 -1.95 7.37
C VAL A 301 -24.58 -1.51 7.27
N VAL A 302 -24.94 -0.36 7.83
CA VAL A 302 -26.32 0.18 7.74
C VAL A 302 -26.70 0.43 6.27
N ALA A 303 -25.82 0.99 5.45
CA ALA A 303 -26.08 1.23 4.04
C ALA A 303 -26.29 -0.08 3.27
N CYS A 304 -25.49 -1.12 3.55
CA CYS A 304 -25.68 -2.46 2.98
C CYS A 304 -27.04 -3.06 3.34
N ILE A 305 -27.40 -3.04 4.63
CA ILE A 305 -28.69 -3.58 5.11
C ILE A 305 -29.86 -2.87 4.43
N LEU A 306 -29.87 -1.53 4.40
CA LEU A 306 -30.94 -0.75 3.78
C LEU A 306 -31.07 -1.02 2.28
N THR A 307 -29.95 -1.24 1.57
CA THR A 307 -29.99 -1.55 0.14
C THR A 307 -30.59 -2.93 -0.14
N VAL A 308 -30.30 -3.92 0.70
CA VAL A 308 -30.93 -5.25 0.63
C VAL A 308 -32.43 -5.15 0.90
N TRP A 309 -32.81 -4.42 1.95
CA TRP A 309 -34.21 -4.29 2.36
C TRP A 309 -35.07 -3.60 1.30
N THR A 310 -34.57 -2.50 0.71
CA THR A 310 -35.35 -1.74 -0.27
C THR A 310 -35.48 -2.44 -1.62
N ARG A 311 -34.83 -3.59 -1.83
CA ARG A 311 -34.81 -4.38 -3.09
C ARG A 311 -34.59 -3.54 -4.36
N GLN A 312 -33.92 -2.41 -4.24
CA GLN A 312 -33.64 -1.55 -5.39
C GLN A 312 -32.63 -2.23 -6.30
N ARG A 313 -33.10 -2.82 -7.40
CA ARG A 313 -32.25 -3.32 -8.48
C ARG A 313 -31.88 -2.15 -9.39
N SER A 314 -30.72 -1.56 -9.18
CA SER A 314 -30.16 -0.52 -10.05
C SER A 314 -28.74 -0.91 -10.48
N GLN A 315 -28.28 -0.34 -11.60
CA GLN A 315 -26.89 -0.52 -12.05
C GLN A 315 -25.89 -0.04 -10.99
N SER A 316 -26.22 1.00 -10.24
CA SER A 316 -25.43 1.49 -9.12
C SER A 316 -25.27 0.45 -8.02
N ASN A 317 -26.34 -0.30 -7.69
CA ASN A 317 -26.28 -1.36 -6.70
C ASN A 317 -25.43 -2.54 -7.17
N ALA A 318 -25.55 -2.95 -8.44
CA ALA A 318 -24.71 -4.00 -9.01
C ALA A 318 -23.22 -3.65 -8.90
N LEU A 319 -22.84 -2.41 -9.21
CA LEU A 319 -21.46 -1.92 -9.08
C LEU A 319 -20.97 -1.98 -7.62
N LEU A 320 -21.75 -1.41 -6.70
CA LEU A 320 -21.35 -1.31 -5.29
C LEU A 320 -21.23 -2.67 -4.62
N TRP A 321 -22.21 -3.58 -4.85
CA TRP A 321 -22.17 -4.93 -4.30
C TRP A 321 -21.06 -5.76 -4.90
N ALA A 322 -20.81 -5.67 -6.21
CA ALA A 322 -19.73 -6.37 -6.86
C ALA A 322 -18.35 -5.91 -6.35
N TRP A 323 -18.19 -4.60 -6.10
CA TRP A 323 -16.96 -4.08 -5.52
C TRP A 323 -16.78 -4.55 -4.07
N LEU A 324 -17.85 -4.57 -3.27
CA LEU A 324 -17.80 -5.07 -1.91
C LEU A 324 -17.41 -6.55 -1.86
N VAL A 325 -18.06 -7.39 -2.67
CA VAL A 325 -17.76 -8.83 -2.75
C VAL A 325 -16.31 -9.06 -3.20
N ALA A 326 -15.85 -8.35 -4.25
CA ALA A 326 -14.47 -8.45 -4.71
C ALA A 326 -13.47 -8.01 -3.64
N GLY A 327 -13.75 -6.90 -2.95
CA GLY A 327 -12.90 -6.40 -1.87
C GLY A 327 -12.85 -7.33 -0.66
N LEU A 328 -13.98 -7.91 -0.25
CA LEU A 328 -14.02 -8.91 0.82
C LEU A 328 -13.33 -10.21 0.43
N ALA A 329 -13.50 -10.67 -0.82
CA ALA A 329 -12.78 -11.83 -1.35
C ALA A 329 -11.27 -11.58 -1.34
N TYR A 330 -10.82 -10.40 -1.79
CA TYR A 330 -9.43 -9.99 -1.71
C TYR A 330 -8.92 -9.95 -0.25
N ALA A 331 -9.69 -9.36 0.67
CA ALA A 331 -9.33 -9.35 2.08
C ALA A 331 -9.19 -10.78 2.64
N TYR A 332 -10.09 -11.67 2.29
CA TYR A 332 -10.03 -13.09 2.68
C TYR A 332 -8.81 -13.81 2.08
N VAL A 333 -8.48 -13.55 0.83
CA VAL A 333 -7.37 -14.26 0.14
C VAL A 333 -6.02 -13.72 0.55
N VAL A 334 -5.82 -12.40 0.55
CA VAL A 334 -4.52 -11.74 0.69
C VAL A 334 -4.31 -11.15 2.09
N VAL A 335 -5.24 -10.32 2.58
CA VAL A 335 -5.01 -9.56 3.82
C VAL A 335 -4.94 -10.48 5.04
N THR A 336 -5.64 -11.61 5.03
CA THR A 336 -5.54 -12.63 6.09
C THR A 336 -4.14 -13.25 6.23
N VAL A 337 -3.31 -13.14 5.20
CA VAL A 337 -1.94 -13.66 5.18
C VAL A 337 -0.96 -12.57 5.58
N GLU A 338 -0.97 -11.47 4.86
CA GLU A 338 -0.02 -10.37 5.04
C GLU A 338 -0.32 -9.51 6.29
N ARG A 339 -1.57 -9.51 6.78
CA ARG A 339 -2.04 -8.89 8.03
C ARG A 339 -1.66 -7.43 8.19
N VAL A 340 -1.59 -6.71 7.09
CA VAL A 340 -1.32 -5.27 7.06
C VAL A 340 -2.56 -4.49 6.62
N ASP A 341 -2.91 -3.45 7.34
CA ASP A 341 -4.18 -2.75 7.19
C ASP A 341 -4.24 -1.87 5.93
N TYR A 342 -3.10 -1.34 5.43
CA TYR A 342 -3.09 -0.58 4.17
C TYR A 342 -3.44 -1.45 2.93
N TYR A 343 -3.39 -2.77 3.02
CA TYR A 343 -3.91 -3.63 1.96
C TYR A 343 -5.44 -3.56 1.82
N LEU A 344 -6.14 -3.06 2.85
CA LEU A 344 -7.58 -2.80 2.79
C LEU A 344 -7.94 -1.46 2.11
N TYR A 345 -6.94 -0.68 1.72
CA TYR A 345 -7.13 0.64 1.12
C TYR A 345 -8.03 0.66 -0.14
N PRO A 346 -8.06 -0.38 -1.01
CA PRO A 346 -9.01 -0.45 -2.12
C PRO A 346 -10.50 -0.43 -1.73
N LEU A 347 -10.84 -0.74 -0.47
CA LEU A 347 -12.21 -0.70 0.07
C LEU A 347 -12.62 0.70 0.54
N VAL A 348 -11.67 1.61 0.76
CA VAL A 348 -11.97 2.95 1.32
C VAL A 348 -12.84 3.80 0.39
N PRO A 349 -12.59 3.89 -0.93
CA PRO A 349 -13.47 4.60 -1.86
C PRO A 349 -14.88 4.01 -1.89
N LEU A 350 -14.98 2.70 -1.83
CA LEU A 350 -16.26 1.99 -1.80
C LEU A 350 -17.08 2.37 -0.56
N ALA A 351 -16.47 2.34 0.63
CA ALA A 351 -17.12 2.73 1.88
C ALA A 351 -17.61 4.19 1.83
N ALA A 352 -16.81 5.09 1.24
CA ALA A 352 -17.19 6.48 1.04
C ALA A 352 -18.41 6.63 0.11
N LEU A 353 -18.46 5.86 -0.99
CA LEU A 353 -19.61 5.85 -1.91
C LEU A 353 -20.87 5.34 -1.21
N TRP A 354 -20.78 4.26 -0.42
CA TRP A 354 -21.90 3.74 0.35
C TRP A 354 -22.42 4.76 1.36
N THR A 355 -21.52 5.42 2.10
CA THR A 355 -21.89 6.48 3.06
C THR A 355 -22.57 7.67 2.38
N GLY A 356 -22.04 8.09 1.20
CA GLY A 356 -22.68 9.13 0.38
C GLY A 356 -24.07 8.72 -0.12
N GLY A 357 -24.24 7.48 -0.55
CA GLY A 357 -25.52 6.91 -0.96
C GLY A 357 -26.53 6.91 0.18
N LEU A 358 -26.15 6.43 1.35
CA LEU A 358 -26.96 6.45 2.57
C LEU A 358 -27.41 7.86 2.92
N ALA A 359 -26.50 8.82 2.95
CA ALA A 359 -26.82 10.22 3.22
C ALA A 359 -27.83 10.79 2.21
N SER A 360 -27.72 10.42 0.92
CA SER A 360 -28.69 10.83 -0.09
C SER A 360 -30.09 10.26 0.16
N VAL A 361 -30.18 9.01 0.55
CA VAL A 361 -31.45 8.35 0.89
C VAL A 361 -32.08 9.05 2.10
N LEU A 362 -31.34 9.23 3.18
CA LEU A 362 -31.83 9.93 4.37
C LEU A 362 -32.28 11.35 4.04
N TRP A 363 -31.48 12.12 3.28
CA TRP A 363 -31.81 13.50 2.90
C TRP A 363 -33.10 13.63 2.09
N ARG A 364 -33.39 12.67 1.22
CA ARG A 364 -34.60 12.66 0.39
C ARG A 364 -35.84 12.31 1.19
N ASN A 365 -35.73 11.42 2.16
CA ASN A 365 -36.87 10.90 2.94
C ASN A 365 -37.20 11.76 4.18
N VAL A 366 -36.26 12.62 4.62
CA VAL A 366 -36.50 13.52 5.75
C VAL A 366 -37.26 14.79 5.28
N PRO A 367 -38.34 15.21 5.97
CA PRO A 367 -39.03 16.45 5.69
C PRO A 367 -38.12 17.67 5.66
N ALA A 368 -38.37 18.63 4.76
CA ALA A 368 -37.52 19.79 4.59
C ALA A 368 -37.19 20.56 5.88
N LYS A 369 -38.19 20.68 6.78
CA LYS A 369 -38.06 21.32 8.10
C LYS A 369 -37.09 20.63 9.04
N SER A 370 -36.87 19.31 8.87
CA SER A 370 -35.94 18.51 9.71
C SER A 370 -34.54 18.32 9.08
N ARG A 371 -34.33 18.78 7.84
CA ARG A 371 -33.02 18.68 7.18
C ARG A 371 -31.88 19.41 7.90
N PRO A 372 -32.08 20.59 8.52
CA PRO A 372 -31.03 21.22 9.33
C PRO A 372 -30.61 20.37 10.53
N ILE A 373 -31.57 19.68 11.18
CA ILE A 373 -31.28 18.77 12.29
C ILE A 373 -30.45 17.56 11.80
N LEU A 374 -30.84 16.97 10.66
CA LEU A 374 -30.08 15.88 10.05
C LEU A 374 -28.66 16.32 9.67
N ALA A 375 -28.50 17.53 9.10
CA ALA A 375 -27.20 18.10 8.80
C ALA A 375 -26.35 18.31 10.04
N GLY A 376 -26.92 18.87 11.11
CA GLY A 376 -26.26 19.05 12.41
C GLY A 376 -25.81 17.71 13.01
N ALA A 377 -26.70 16.70 13.01
CA ALA A 377 -26.34 15.35 13.44
C ALA A 377 -25.19 14.76 12.60
N GLY A 378 -25.22 14.96 11.29
CA GLY A 378 -24.16 14.54 10.38
C GLY A 378 -22.81 15.20 10.71
N VAL A 379 -22.80 16.49 11.04
CA VAL A 379 -21.58 17.22 11.48
C VAL A 379 -21.05 16.64 12.79
N VAL A 380 -21.92 16.37 13.77
CA VAL A 380 -21.50 15.77 15.04
C VAL A 380 -20.89 14.38 14.83
N VAL A 381 -21.55 13.55 14.01
CA VAL A 381 -21.03 12.20 13.67
C VAL A 381 -19.67 12.30 12.95
N ALA A 382 -19.54 13.21 11.99
CA ALA A 382 -18.27 13.42 11.27
C ALA A 382 -17.15 13.91 12.20
N ALA A 383 -17.44 14.85 13.10
CA ALA A 383 -16.47 15.35 14.08
C ALA A 383 -16.04 14.25 15.07
N ALA A 384 -16.99 13.47 15.58
CA ALA A 384 -16.70 12.34 16.46
C ALA A 384 -15.89 11.24 15.75
N ALA A 385 -16.24 10.93 14.48
CA ALA A 385 -15.51 9.97 13.66
C ALA A 385 -14.08 10.43 13.40
N LEU A 386 -13.89 11.72 13.06
CA LEU A 386 -12.56 12.30 12.85
C LEU A 386 -11.72 12.24 14.14
N TRP A 387 -12.29 12.65 15.27
CA TRP A 387 -11.60 12.60 16.56
C TRP A 387 -11.17 11.18 16.94
N ALA A 388 -12.09 10.21 16.82
CA ALA A 388 -11.79 8.81 17.08
C ALA A 388 -10.75 8.26 16.11
N GLY A 389 -10.86 8.61 14.82
CA GLY A 389 -9.92 8.22 13.78
C GLY A 389 -8.51 8.78 14.01
N MET A 390 -8.38 10.04 14.41
CA MET A 390 -7.09 10.66 14.76
C MET A 390 -6.43 9.91 15.93
N ARG A 391 -7.21 9.49 16.93
CA ARG A 391 -6.70 8.69 18.06
C ARG A 391 -6.27 7.28 17.62
N ALA A 392 -7.04 6.66 16.74
CA ALA A 392 -6.74 5.30 16.28
C ALA A 392 -5.41 5.22 15.52
N VAL A 393 -5.08 6.24 14.71
CA VAL A 393 -3.84 6.27 13.93
C VAL A 393 -2.74 7.13 14.56
N ALA A 394 -2.97 7.70 15.75
CA ALA A 394 -1.93 8.48 16.43
C ALA A 394 -0.60 7.72 16.62
N PRO A 395 -0.61 6.41 17.00
CA PRO A 395 0.62 5.64 17.11
C PRO A 395 1.39 5.48 15.78
N TYR A 396 0.70 5.57 14.66
CA TYR A 396 1.32 5.43 13.33
C TYR A 396 2.29 6.58 12.99
N TYR A 397 2.11 7.75 13.61
CA TYR A 397 3.02 8.89 13.44
C TYR A 397 4.28 8.79 14.29
N GLU A 398 4.33 7.83 15.20
CA GLU A 398 5.49 7.63 16.06
C GLU A 398 6.60 6.91 15.30
N TYR A 399 7.84 7.31 15.58
CA TYR A 399 9.04 6.67 15.07
C TYR A 399 10.17 6.74 16.10
N SER A 400 11.14 5.86 16.00
CA SER A 400 12.30 5.85 16.89
C SER A 400 13.32 6.92 16.51
N LYS A 401 13.34 8.04 17.26
CA LYS A 401 14.33 9.11 17.08
C LYS A 401 15.77 8.60 17.28
N THR A 402 15.96 7.61 18.14
CA THR A 402 17.27 7.01 18.37
C THR A 402 17.74 6.20 17.17
N VAL A 403 16.87 5.35 16.57
CA VAL A 403 17.19 4.62 15.35
C VAL A 403 17.56 5.58 14.22
N TYR A 404 16.77 6.63 14.00
CA TYR A 404 17.06 7.64 13.00
C TYR A 404 18.44 8.29 13.19
N ARG A 405 18.75 8.73 14.41
CA ARG A 405 20.01 9.37 14.74
C ARG A 405 21.19 8.40 14.53
N ASP A 406 21.06 7.17 15.01
CA ASP A 406 22.14 6.18 14.97
C ASP A 406 22.41 5.73 13.52
N ALA A 407 21.35 5.58 12.69
CA ALA A 407 21.50 5.33 11.25
C ALA A 407 22.22 6.47 10.52
N LYS A 408 21.87 7.73 10.80
CA LYS A 408 22.56 8.91 10.23
C LYS A 408 23.99 9.04 10.71
N ALA A 409 24.29 8.65 11.94
CA ALA A 409 25.68 8.62 12.44
C ALA A 409 26.52 7.56 11.69
N LEU A 410 25.93 6.40 11.40
CA LEU A 410 26.59 5.38 10.58
C LEU A 410 26.82 5.84 9.14
N ASP A 411 25.86 6.54 8.51
CA ASP A 411 26.03 7.13 7.19
C ASP A 411 27.28 8.00 7.13
N ALA A 412 27.55 8.78 8.17
CA ALA A 412 28.71 9.68 8.25
C ALA A 412 30.06 8.93 8.46
N THR A 413 30.04 7.72 8.99
CA THR A 413 31.26 6.99 9.37
C THR A 413 31.63 5.86 8.40
N LEU A 414 30.65 5.25 7.76
CA LEU A 414 30.88 4.17 6.79
C LEU A 414 31.43 4.72 5.46
N PRO A 415 32.35 4.02 4.79
CA PRO A 415 32.85 4.43 3.48
C PRO A 415 31.71 4.59 2.46
N PRO A 416 31.71 5.61 1.62
CA PRO A 416 30.75 5.73 0.52
C PRO A 416 30.77 4.49 -0.38
N GLY A 417 29.59 3.98 -0.75
CA GLY A 417 29.46 2.80 -1.61
C GLY A 417 29.79 1.46 -0.94
N ALA A 418 30.10 1.43 0.36
CA ALA A 418 30.30 0.18 1.09
C ALA A 418 29.04 -0.69 1.05
N LEU A 419 29.22 -1.99 0.78
CA LEU A 419 28.16 -2.98 0.93
C LEU A 419 28.09 -3.43 2.40
N VAL A 420 26.88 -3.42 2.95
CA VAL A 420 26.61 -3.65 4.38
C VAL A 420 25.65 -4.81 4.53
N VAL A 421 25.93 -5.72 5.47
CA VAL A 421 24.91 -6.62 6.02
C VAL A 421 24.34 -5.95 7.25
N MET A 422 23.04 -5.64 7.20
CA MET A 422 22.35 -5.01 8.31
C MET A 422 21.53 -6.07 9.05
N GLY A 423 21.93 -6.37 10.29
CA GLY A 423 21.24 -7.32 11.15
C GLY A 423 19.89 -6.78 11.67
N HIS A 424 19.01 -6.43 10.74
CA HIS A 424 17.68 -5.91 11.00
C HIS A 424 16.83 -6.00 9.73
N TYR A 425 15.61 -6.46 9.87
CA TYR A 425 14.72 -6.75 8.74
C TYR A 425 14.07 -5.51 8.09
N ASP A 426 14.08 -4.33 8.72
CA ASP A 426 13.41 -3.14 8.19
C ASP A 426 14.34 -2.32 7.25
N PRO A 427 14.08 -2.32 5.92
CA PRO A 427 14.92 -1.63 4.93
C PRO A 427 14.94 -0.10 5.11
N SER A 428 14.01 0.49 5.87
CA SER A 428 14.03 1.92 6.16
C SER A 428 15.27 2.33 6.97
N VAL A 429 15.81 1.41 7.77
CA VAL A 429 17.06 1.63 8.50
C VAL A 429 18.25 1.63 7.53
N LEU A 430 18.30 0.65 6.61
CA LEU A 430 19.32 0.59 5.56
C LEU A 430 19.26 1.83 4.65
N TYR A 431 18.06 2.32 4.33
CA TYR A 431 17.88 3.56 3.59
C TYR A 431 18.56 4.75 4.28
N TYR A 432 18.44 4.90 5.62
CA TYR A 432 19.06 5.99 6.37
C TYR A 432 20.55 5.80 6.63
N ILE A 433 21.04 4.58 6.65
CA ILE A 433 22.49 4.28 6.61
C ILE A 433 23.08 4.69 5.23
N ASN A 434 22.21 4.85 4.23
CA ASN A 434 22.54 5.28 2.87
C ASN A 434 23.59 4.36 2.23
N ARG A 435 23.41 3.07 2.41
CA ARG A 435 24.24 2.02 1.82
C ARG A 435 23.37 1.00 1.13
N LYS A 436 24.01 0.15 0.33
CA LYS A 436 23.38 -1.03 -0.27
C LYS A 436 23.93 -2.29 0.39
N GLY A 437 23.23 -3.39 0.21
CA GLY A 437 23.69 -4.67 0.73
C GLY A 437 22.54 -5.60 1.08
N TRP A 438 22.48 -6.05 2.31
CA TRP A 438 21.48 -7.01 2.78
C TRP A 438 20.82 -6.52 4.05
N GLU A 439 19.51 -6.65 4.14
CA GLU A 439 18.75 -6.55 5.37
C GLU A 439 18.18 -7.90 5.70
N GLU A 440 18.36 -8.37 6.92
CA GLU A 440 17.79 -9.62 7.39
C GLU A 440 17.76 -9.64 8.91
N ASP A 441 16.85 -10.43 9.44
CA ASP A 441 16.79 -10.67 10.87
C ASP A 441 18.08 -11.37 11.35
N ALA A 442 18.83 -10.72 12.22
CA ALA A 442 20.06 -11.25 12.77
C ALA A 442 19.89 -12.64 13.44
N TYR A 443 18.66 -13.01 13.84
CA TYR A 443 18.37 -14.34 14.38
C TYR A 443 18.28 -15.42 13.30
N LEU A 444 17.88 -15.06 12.09
CA LEU A 444 17.71 -15.99 10.96
C LEU A 444 18.95 -16.07 10.05
N TRP A 445 19.77 -15.02 10.02
CA TRP A 445 20.98 -14.94 9.21
C TRP A 445 22.03 -15.94 9.70
N THR A 446 22.65 -16.66 8.78
CA THR A 446 23.62 -17.69 9.12
C THR A 446 25.05 -17.28 8.75
N PRO A 447 26.09 -17.94 9.28
CA PRO A 447 27.47 -17.77 8.81
C PRO A 447 27.63 -18.01 7.30
N PHE A 448 26.85 -18.92 6.71
CA PHE A 448 26.87 -19.22 5.28
C PHE A 448 26.33 -18.02 4.47
N ASP A 449 25.24 -17.40 4.94
CA ASP A 449 24.68 -16.22 4.30
C ASP A 449 25.68 -15.05 4.34
N GLU A 450 26.35 -14.85 5.49
CA GLU A 450 27.38 -13.83 5.64
C GLU A 450 28.58 -14.08 4.72
N GLU A 451 29.06 -15.34 4.62
CA GLU A 451 30.13 -15.71 3.70
C GLU A 451 29.72 -15.47 2.23
N SER A 452 28.46 -15.74 1.89
CA SER A 452 27.90 -15.43 0.57
C SER A 452 27.88 -13.93 0.31
N ALA A 453 27.45 -13.13 1.29
CA ALA A 453 27.46 -11.67 1.19
C ALA A 453 28.89 -11.12 1.03
N ILE A 454 29.85 -11.67 1.79
CA ILE A 454 31.28 -11.33 1.67
C ILE A 454 31.82 -11.66 0.28
N ALA A 455 31.45 -12.81 -0.27
CA ALA A 455 31.85 -13.19 -1.63
C ALA A 455 31.32 -12.21 -2.70
N LYS A 456 30.16 -11.61 -2.44
CA LYS A 456 29.55 -10.55 -3.27
C LYS A 456 30.08 -9.13 -2.95
N GLY A 457 31.01 -8.99 -2.00
CA GLY A 457 31.70 -7.74 -1.72
C GLY A 457 31.31 -7.06 -0.41
N ALA A 458 30.43 -7.65 0.44
CA ALA A 458 30.19 -7.13 1.78
C ALA A 458 31.48 -7.16 2.62
N ARG A 459 31.67 -6.12 3.44
CA ARG A 459 32.83 -6.00 4.33
C ARG A 459 32.46 -5.49 5.72
N THR A 460 31.17 -5.37 5.97
CA THR A 460 30.66 -4.76 7.20
C THR A 460 29.34 -5.40 7.59
N PHE A 461 29.26 -5.90 8.81
CA PHE A 461 28.01 -6.31 9.44
C PHE A 461 27.65 -5.31 10.54
N VAL A 462 26.45 -4.77 10.50
CA VAL A 462 25.92 -3.81 11.51
C VAL A 462 24.90 -4.52 12.37
N ALA A 463 25.19 -4.70 13.64
CA ALA A 463 24.27 -5.31 14.60
C ALA A 463 23.27 -4.26 15.11
N VAL A 464 22.21 -3.99 14.35
CA VAL A 464 21.14 -3.03 14.74
C VAL A 464 20.37 -3.54 15.96
N GLU A 465 20.21 -4.86 16.08
CA GLU A 465 19.57 -5.54 17.22
C GLU A 465 20.56 -6.47 17.95
N PRO A 466 21.53 -5.95 18.72
CA PRO A 466 22.60 -6.76 19.33
C PRO A 466 22.05 -7.93 20.18
N ARG A 467 21.01 -7.69 20.98
CA ARG A 467 20.39 -8.73 21.80
C ARG A 467 19.74 -9.86 21.00
N ARG A 468 19.28 -9.55 19.78
CA ARG A 468 18.71 -10.53 18.87
C ARG A 468 19.80 -11.33 18.19
N LEU A 469 20.89 -10.69 17.82
CA LEU A 469 22.11 -11.34 17.34
C LEU A 469 22.70 -12.29 18.39
N GLU A 470 22.78 -11.92 19.67
CA GLU A 470 23.29 -12.76 20.76
C GLU A 470 22.51 -14.07 20.92
N ARG A 471 21.21 -14.08 20.55
CA ARG A 471 20.39 -15.31 20.55
C ARG A 471 20.73 -16.25 19.40
N ASN A 472 21.31 -15.76 18.32
CA ASN A 472 21.87 -16.57 17.25
C ASN A 472 23.32 -16.91 17.59
N VAL A 473 23.49 -17.92 18.42
CA VAL A 473 24.78 -18.30 19.01
C VAL A 473 25.83 -18.62 17.93
N GLU A 474 25.39 -19.22 16.83
CA GLU A 474 26.28 -19.58 15.72
C GLU A 474 26.80 -18.34 15.00
N LEU A 475 25.92 -17.45 14.56
CA LEU A 475 26.31 -16.22 13.88
C LEU A 475 27.12 -15.30 14.81
N TYR A 476 26.71 -15.18 16.07
CA TYR A 476 27.43 -14.36 17.04
C TYR A 476 28.86 -14.86 17.24
N ALA A 477 29.05 -16.18 17.45
CA ALA A 477 30.38 -16.79 17.57
C ALA A 477 31.23 -16.62 16.29
N TRP A 478 30.58 -16.70 15.12
CA TRP A 478 31.24 -16.48 13.84
C TRP A 478 31.73 -15.05 13.68
N LEU A 479 30.90 -14.05 14.04
CA LEU A 479 31.23 -12.61 13.96
C LEU A 479 32.37 -12.22 14.93
N GLN A 480 32.54 -12.92 16.06
CA GLN A 480 33.67 -12.70 16.97
C GLN A 480 35.05 -12.99 16.32
N ARG A 481 35.08 -13.45 15.11
CA ARG A 481 36.33 -13.59 14.31
C ARG A 481 36.86 -12.26 13.82
N PHE A 482 36.03 -11.21 13.81
CA PHE A 482 36.33 -9.92 13.19
C PHE A 482 36.41 -8.80 14.21
N PRO A 483 37.20 -7.74 13.92
CA PRO A 483 37.27 -6.57 14.80
C PRO A 483 35.96 -5.78 14.80
N ILE A 484 35.62 -5.20 15.94
CA ILE A 484 34.50 -4.28 16.12
C ILE A 484 35.07 -2.85 16.12
N THR A 485 34.52 -1.95 15.31
CA THR A 485 35.03 -0.59 15.17
C THR A 485 34.40 0.42 16.13
N ASN A 486 33.24 0.10 16.70
CA ASN A 486 32.49 0.97 17.61
C ASN A 486 31.84 0.17 18.74
N GLN A 487 32.67 -0.55 19.50
CA GLN A 487 32.22 -1.50 20.50
C GLN A 487 31.28 -0.91 21.55
N ASP A 488 31.46 0.36 21.90
CA ASP A 488 30.62 1.08 22.88
C ASP A 488 29.38 1.74 22.25
N ALA A 489 29.21 1.64 20.93
CA ALA A 489 28.03 2.19 20.28
C ALA A 489 26.82 1.24 20.43
N ARG A 490 25.64 1.81 20.36
CA ARG A 490 24.39 1.03 20.40
C ARG A 490 24.32 -0.06 19.32
N TRP A 491 24.92 0.18 18.17
CA TRP A 491 25.01 -0.75 17.04
C TRP A 491 26.45 -1.12 16.79
N PRO A 492 26.95 -2.24 17.32
CA PRO A 492 28.28 -2.75 17.02
C PRO A 492 28.46 -2.99 15.51
N VAL A 493 29.58 -2.54 14.99
CA VAL A 493 29.94 -2.70 13.57
C VAL A 493 31.11 -3.66 13.47
N TYR A 494 30.88 -4.84 12.92
CA TYR A 494 31.89 -5.85 12.66
C TYR A 494 32.50 -5.63 11.27
N GLN A 495 33.82 -5.61 11.22
CA GLN A 495 34.59 -5.51 9.96
C GLN A 495 34.76 -6.91 9.36
N THR A 496 33.76 -7.39 8.60
CA THR A 496 33.73 -8.77 8.07
C THR A 496 34.63 -8.98 6.85
N ASP A 497 35.68 -8.18 6.73
CA ASP A 497 36.74 -8.37 5.74
C ASP A 497 37.62 -9.59 6.10
N PRO A 498 37.70 -10.63 5.25
CA PRO A 498 38.54 -11.81 5.52
C PRO A 498 40.02 -11.48 5.81
N ALA A 499 40.54 -10.37 5.28
CA ALA A 499 41.89 -9.93 5.58
C ALA A 499 42.06 -9.39 7.01
N LYS A 500 40.99 -9.14 7.74
CA LYS A 500 41.01 -8.57 9.10
C LYS A 500 40.63 -9.59 10.19
N ILE A 501 40.64 -10.87 9.90
CA ILE A 501 40.36 -11.91 10.91
C ILE A 501 41.35 -11.81 12.06
N LEU A 502 40.81 -11.78 13.29
CA LEU A 502 41.60 -11.62 14.50
C LEU A 502 42.52 -12.84 14.76
N PRO A 503 43.75 -12.61 15.29
CA PRO A 503 44.65 -13.71 15.62
C PRO A 503 44.01 -14.78 16.49
N GLY A 504 44.15 -16.04 16.13
CA GLY A 504 43.57 -17.19 16.84
C GLY A 504 42.04 -17.36 16.75
N ALA A 505 41.34 -16.46 16.08
CA ALA A 505 39.87 -16.50 15.98
C ALA A 505 39.36 -17.71 15.16
N GLU A 506 40.10 -18.12 14.13
CA GLU A 506 39.77 -19.32 13.35
C GLU A 506 39.83 -20.61 14.18
N ALA A 507 40.81 -20.70 15.09
CA ALA A 507 40.92 -21.86 15.98
C ALA A 507 39.72 -21.89 16.96
N ARG A 508 39.33 -20.75 17.52
CA ARG A 508 38.14 -20.62 18.38
C ARG A 508 36.86 -21.03 17.65
N TRP A 509 36.67 -20.55 16.44
CA TRP A 509 35.52 -20.89 15.60
C TRP A 509 35.47 -22.40 15.29
N LYS A 510 36.59 -23.01 14.91
CA LYS A 510 36.68 -24.45 14.67
C LYS A 510 36.36 -25.26 15.93
N ALA A 511 36.81 -24.81 17.11
CA ALA A 511 36.50 -25.44 18.39
C ALA A 511 35.00 -25.35 18.71
N PHE A 512 34.37 -24.17 18.52
CA PHE A 512 32.94 -23.97 18.66
C PHE A 512 32.14 -24.93 17.78
N ARG A 513 32.43 -25.01 16.50
CA ARG A 513 31.77 -25.92 15.53
C ARG A 513 31.89 -27.40 15.90
N ARG A 514 33.02 -27.80 16.48
CA ARG A 514 33.23 -29.18 16.95
C ARG A 514 32.34 -29.48 18.16
N ALA A 515 32.27 -28.56 19.10
CA ALA A 515 31.45 -28.68 20.30
C ALA A 515 29.95 -28.77 19.93
N GLU A 516 29.48 -27.94 19.02
CA GLU A 516 28.09 -27.92 18.55
C GLU A 516 27.69 -29.25 17.88
N LYS A 517 28.54 -29.77 16.98
CA LYS A 517 28.33 -31.07 16.33
C LYS A 517 28.30 -32.25 17.34
N ALA A 518 29.02 -32.13 18.44
CA ALA A 518 29.02 -33.15 19.48
C ALA A 518 27.72 -33.13 20.32
N HIS A 519 27.06 -31.97 20.45
CA HIS A 519 25.81 -31.79 21.19
C HIS A 519 24.55 -32.10 20.36
N HIS A 520 24.63 -31.97 19.03
CA HIS A 520 23.56 -32.27 18.08
C HIS A 520 24.05 -33.22 16.99
N PRO A 521 24.25 -34.52 17.29
CA PRO A 521 24.54 -35.53 16.26
C PRO A 521 23.31 -35.60 15.32
N MET A 522 23.52 -35.39 14.02
CA MET A 522 22.50 -35.55 12.98
C MET A 522 21.95 -36.98 12.96
#